data_b4e3c9ae633ce647d55e67aecff58994
#
_entry.id   b4e3c9ae633ce647d55e67aecff58994
#
_cell.length_a   1.000
_cell.length_b   1.000
_cell.length_c   1.000
_cell.angle_alpha   90.00
_cell.angle_beta   90.00
_cell.angle_gamma   90.00
#
_symmetry.space_group_name_H-M   'P 1'
#
loop_
_entity.id
_entity.type
_entity.pdbx_description
1 polymer ?
#
loop_
_entity_poly.entity_id
_entity_poly.type
_entity_poly.pdbx_seq_one_letter_code
_entity_poly.pdbx_strand_id
1 'polypeptide(L)'
;SYLHPVGDDLLLGIGADTYDIYRKDSSGKEIVIGTRQGGIKFSLFDISDKGRPKEISKYVVGDSGTWSEALDNHKAIMFDSAKENVAIDAYVGYENGQIGGRQAAVVMGYDGQKLTLKGILDSKSSDVYGNDIPYARRLLYIGGELYYVQDGRITSYDYGNLKEIDSLVLQ
;
A
#
# COMPACT_ATOMS: atom_id res chain seq x y z
N SER A 1 -5.11 10.52 2.23
CA SER A 1 -5.99 9.31 2.13
C SER A 1 -6.79 9.36 0.85
N TYR A 2 -7.05 8.22 0.25
CA TYR A 2 -7.75 8.07 -1.01
C TYR A 2 -8.89 7.05 -0.87
N LEU A 3 -10.05 7.35 -1.49
CA LEU A 3 -11.22 6.47 -1.55
C LEU A 3 -11.56 6.20 -3.01
N HIS A 4 -11.73 4.93 -3.37
CA HIS A 4 -12.03 4.49 -4.73
C HIS A 4 -13.26 3.58 -4.75
N PRO A 5 -14.31 3.90 -5.53
CA PRO A 5 -15.44 3.00 -5.72
C PRO A 5 -15.01 1.70 -6.40
N VAL A 6 -15.45 0.56 -5.87
CA VAL A 6 -15.20 -0.77 -6.43
C VAL A 6 -16.55 -1.49 -6.61
N GLY A 7 -17.12 -1.36 -7.77
CA GLY A 7 -18.51 -1.74 -8.02
C GLY A 7 -19.50 -0.73 -7.45
N ASP A 8 -20.75 -1.16 -7.26
CA ASP A 8 -21.88 -0.29 -6.88
C ASP A 8 -21.98 -0.08 -5.35
N ASP A 9 -21.57 -1.08 -4.57
CA ASP A 9 -21.80 -1.16 -3.12
C ASP A 9 -20.52 -1.24 -2.28
N LEU A 10 -19.34 -1.11 -2.90
CA LEU A 10 -18.08 -1.19 -2.21
C LEU A 10 -17.22 0.05 -2.44
N LEU A 11 -16.41 0.39 -1.42
CA LEU A 11 -15.46 1.47 -1.47
C LEU A 11 -14.12 0.99 -0.90
N LEU A 12 -13.05 1.13 -1.68
CA LEU A 12 -11.69 0.85 -1.22
C LEU A 12 -11.04 2.14 -0.71
N GLY A 13 -10.55 2.11 0.53
CA GLY A 13 -9.79 3.18 1.14
C GLY A 13 -8.31 2.85 1.23
N ILE A 14 -7.44 3.81 0.94
CA ILE A 14 -6.00 3.75 1.19
C ILE A 14 -5.61 4.97 1.99
N GLY A 15 -4.99 4.76 3.15
CA GLY A 15 -4.64 5.85 4.07
C GLY A 15 -3.55 5.44 5.05
N ALA A 16 -3.11 6.39 5.88
CA ALA A 16 -2.25 6.09 7.00
C ALA A 16 -3.05 5.40 8.11
N ASP A 17 -2.52 4.33 8.66
CA ASP A 17 -3.04 3.78 9.91
C ASP A 17 -2.61 4.67 11.08
N THR A 18 -3.46 4.80 12.09
CA THR A 18 -3.17 5.57 13.30
C THR A 18 -3.63 4.83 14.53
N TYR A 19 -2.87 4.95 15.60
CA TYR A 19 -3.23 4.38 16.90
C TYR A 19 -2.91 5.33 18.03
N ASP A 20 -3.74 5.27 19.08
CA ASP A 20 -3.60 6.10 20.26
C ASP A 20 -2.52 5.55 21.19
N ILE A 21 -1.76 6.47 21.78
CA ILE A 21 -0.78 6.18 22.83
C ILE A 21 -1.45 6.43 24.18
N TYR A 22 -1.42 5.42 25.03
CA TYR A 22 -2.04 5.46 26.35
C TYR A 22 -0.99 5.60 27.45
N ARG A 23 -1.35 6.29 28.51
CA ARG A 23 -0.62 6.35 29.77
C ARG A 23 -1.59 6.27 30.95
N LYS A 24 -1.20 5.62 32.03
CA LYS A 24 -1.96 5.65 33.28
C LYS A 24 -1.74 6.98 34.00
N ASP A 25 -2.82 7.63 34.41
CA ASP A 25 -2.79 8.81 35.27
C ASP A 25 -2.49 8.44 36.73
N SER A 26 -2.49 9.41 37.62
CA SER A 26 -2.23 9.23 39.06
C SER A 26 -3.29 8.37 39.78
N SER A 27 -4.46 8.17 39.18
CA SER A 27 -5.52 7.29 39.67
C SER A 27 -5.46 5.87 39.12
N GLY A 28 -4.52 5.61 38.19
CA GLY A 28 -4.38 4.33 37.49
C GLY A 28 -5.27 4.17 36.27
N LYS A 29 -6.02 5.22 35.89
CA LYS A 29 -6.89 5.22 34.69
C LYS A 29 -6.06 5.47 33.43
N GLU A 30 -6.34 4.71 32.37
CA GLU A 30 -5.72 4.94 31.04
C GLU A 30 -6.28 6.21 30.40
N ILE A 31 -5.39 7.08 30.00
CA ILE A 31 -5.68 8.32 29.26
C ILE A 31 -4.87 8.35 27.96
N VAL A 32 -5.48 8.83 26.89
CA VAL A 32 -4.77 9.07 25.60
C VAL A 32 -3.86 10.27 25.78
N ILE A 33 -2.58 10.09 25.49
CA ILE A 33 -1.55 11.15 25.59
C ILE A 33 -1.05 11.60 24.23
N GLY A 34 -1.46 10.93 23.16
CA GLY A 34 -1.11 11.27 21.78
C GLY A 34 -1.59 10.20 20.82
N THR A 35 -1.41 10.47 19.52
CA THR A 35 -1.69 9.55 18.43
C THR A 35 -0.42 9.38 17.62
N ARG A 36 -0.13 8.17 17.19
CA ARG A 36 1.02 7.85 16.34
C ARG A 36 0.55 7.28 15.01
N GLN A 37 1.25 7.65 13.94
CA GLN A 37 1.08 7.00 12.64
C GLN A 37 1.77 5.64 12.65
N GLY A 38 1.05 4.62 12.21
CA GLY A 38 1.53 3.28 11.94
C GLY A 38 1.85 3.09 10.46
N GLY A 39 1.42 1.96 9.91
CA GLY A 39 1.62 1.60 8.51
C GLY A 39 0.65 2.26 7.54
N ILE A 40 0.59 1.71 6.34
CA ILE A 40 -0.41 2.06 5.32
C ILE A 40 -1.60 1.11 5.48
N LYS A 41 -2.77 1.67 5.69
CA LYS A 41 -4.02 0.94 5.84
C LYS A 41 -4.78 0.90 4.53
N PHE A 42 -5.14 -0.31 4.11
CA PHE A 42 -6.15 -0.59 3.11
C PHE A 42 -7.44 -0.97 3.83
N SER A 43 -8.56 -0.37 3.45
CA SER A 43 -9.87 -0.64 4.05
C SER A 43 -10.90 -0.90 2.96
N LEU A 44 -11.69 -1.93 3.12
CA LEU A 44 -12.84 -2.20 2.26
C LEU A 44 -14.12 -1.87 3.04
N PHE A 45 -14.94 -1.02 2.46
CA PHE A 45 -16.20 -0.59 3.06
C PHE A 45 -17.38 -1.11 2.24
N ASP A 46 -18.37 -1.66 2.91
CA ASP A 46 -19.70 -1.88 2.39
C ASP A 46 -20.48 -0.56 2.47
N ILE A 47 -20.93 -0.07 1.33
CA ILE A 47 -21.72 1.15 1.16
C ILE A 47 -23.11 0.88 0.56
N SER A 48 -23.59 -0.37 0.61
CA SER A 48 -24.95 -0.73 0.17
C SER A 48 -26.03 0.09 0.90
N ASP A 49 -25.84 0.35 2.19
CA ASP A 49 -26.57 1.40 2.92
C ASP A 49 -25.68 2.66 2.99
N LYS A 50 -25.91 3.60 2.07
CA LYS A 50 -25.15 4.86 1.96
C LYS A 50 -25.23 5.74 3.22
N GLY A 51 -26.25 5.55 4.04
CA GLY A 51 -26.39 6.24 5.33
C GLY A 51 -25.57 5.62 6.46
N ARG A 52 -25.08 4.38 6.27
CA ARG A 52 -24.34 3.61 7.29
C ARG A 52 -23.19 2.79 6.67
N PRO A 53 -22.16 3.44 6.11
CA PRO A 53 -20.98 2.74 5.61
C PRO A 53 -20.34 1.88 6.70
N LYS A 54 -19.85 0.69 6.31
CA LYS A 54 -19.26 -0.28 7.23
C LYS A 54 -17.90 -0.73 6.74
N GLU A 55 -16.85 -0.59 7.54
CA GLU A 55 -15.57 -1.25 7.26
C GLU A 55 -15.76 -2.76 7.44
N ILE A 56 -15.68 -3.52 6.34
CA ILE A 56 -15.86 -4.98 6.34
C ILE A 56 -14.55 -5.74 6.31
N SER A 57 -13.48 -5.11 5.86
CA SER A 57 -12.13 -5.67 5.88
C SER A 57 -11.09 -4.57 5.95
N LYS A 58 -9.97 -4.84 6.64
CA LYS A 58 -8.80 -3.97 6.63
C LYS A 58 -7.51 -4.77 6.59
N TYR A 59 -6.48 -4.19 6.01
CA TYR A 59 -5.11 -4.70 6.02
C TYR A 59 -4.14 -3.56 6.24
N VAL A 60 -3.18 -3.74 7.13
CA VAL A 60 -2.14 -2.73 7.42
C VAL A 60 -0.79 -3.28 6.98
N VAL A 61 -0.07 -2.52 6.17
CA VAL A 61 1.27 -2.84 5.69
C VAL A 61 2.29 -2.02 6.46
N GLY A 62 3.27 -2.70 7.01
CA GLY A 62 4.33 -2.08 7.82
C GLY A 62 3.81 -1.44 9.11
N ASP A 63 4.64 -0.60 9.72
CA ASP A 63 4.35 0.14 10.95
C ASP A 63 4.96 1.55 10.84
N SER A 64 5.32 2.16 11.93
CA SER A 64 5.90 3.50 12.01
C SER A 64 7.03 3.71 11.00
N GLY A 65 7.00 4.83 10.29
CA GLY A 65 7.94 5.14 9.21
C GLY A 65 7.58 4.57 7.85
N THR A 66 6.49 3.82 7.73
CA THR A 66 5.97 3.38 6.44
C THR A 66 5.30 4.54 5.71
N TRP A 67 5.63 4.71 4.44
CA TRP A 67 5.11 5.80 3.63
C TRP A 67 4.96 5.39 2.16
N SER A 68 4.03 6.05 1.47
CA SER A 68 3.82 5.91 0.02
C SER A 68 3.34 7.22 -0.56
N GLU A 69 3.78 7.53 -1.77
CA GLU A 69 3.22 8.64 -2.56
C GLU A 69 1.69 8.50 -2.77
N ALA A 70 1.19 7.27 -2.76
CA ALA A 70 -0.23 6.96 -2.90
C ALA A 70 -1.12 7.57 -1.79
N LEU A 71 -0.54 7.99 -0.67
CA LEU A 71 -1.28 8.67 0.41
C LEU A 71 -1.72 10.09 0.01
N ASP A 72 -0.96 10.73 -0.89
CA ASP A 72 -1.15 12.13 -1.29
C ASP A 72 -1.42 12.29 -2.79
N ASN A 73 -1.04 11.30 -3.60
CA ASN A 73 -1.18 11.31 -5.06
C ASN A 73 -1.90 10.04 -5.57
N HIS A 74 -3.16 10.18 -5.95
CA HIS A 74 -3.95 9.06 -6.48
C HIS A 74 -3.36 8.44 -7.77
N LYS A 75 -2.56 9.19 -8.54
CA LYS A 75 -1.87 8.67 -9.74
C LYS A 75 -0.74 7.69 -9.41
N ALA A 76 -0.34 7.60 -8.14
CA ALA A 76 0.60 6.60 -7.67
C ALA A 76 -0.05 5.26 -7.32
N ILE A 77 -1.36 5.14 -7.48
CA ILE A 77 -2.13 3.93 -7.26
C ILE A 77 -2.38 3.25 -8.59
N MET A 78 -1.92 2.02 -8.75
CA MET A 78 -2.36 1.14 -9.82
C MET A 78 -3.67 0.46 -9.39
N PHE A 79 -4.70 0.58 -10.20
CA PHE A 79 -5.99 -0.02 -9.94
C PHE A 79 -6.44 -0.86 -11.13
N ASP A 80 -6.76 -2.12 -10.91
CA ASP A 80 -7.27 -3.06 -11.91
C ASP A 80 -8.60 -3.67 -11.42
N SER A 81 -9.69 -3.08 -11.84
CA SER A 81 -11.03 -3.53 -11.47
C SER A 81 -11.40 -4.89 -12.08
N ALA A 82 -10.81 -5.25 -13.22
CA ALA A 82 -11.10 -6.52 -13.89
C ALA A 82 -10.50 -7.72 -13.15
N LYS A 83 -9.37 -7.52 -12.48
CA LYS A 83 -8.69 -8.54 -11.68
C LYS A 83 -8.86 -8.33 -10.18
N GLU A 84 -9.63 -7.32 -9.78
CA GLU A 84 -9.89 -6.97 -8.38
C GLU A 84 -8.58 -6.78 -7.59
N ASN A 85 -7.64 -6.05 -8.20
CA ASN A 85 -6.34 -5.77 -7.61
C ASN A 85 -6.08 -4.26 -7.50
N VAL A 86 -5.31 -3.90 -6.47
CA VAL A 86 -4.72 -2.58 -6.29
C VAL A 86 -3.27 -2.74 -5.91
N ALA A 87 -2.40 -1.89 -6.43
CA ALA A 87 -1.00 -1.90 -6.05
C ALA A 87 -0.45 -0.48 -5.89
N ILE A 88 0.48 -0.35 -4.94
CA ILE A 88 1.20 0.89 -4.66
C ILE A 88 2.69 0.60 -4.49
N ASP A 89 3.53 1.57 -4.82
CA ASP A 89 4.90 1.61 -4.34
C ASP A 89 4.92 2.20 -2.94
N ALA A 90 5.69 1.62 -2.03
CA ALA A 90 5.80 2.07 -0.65
C ALA A 90 7.21 1.85 -0.08
N TYR A 91 7.65 2.78 0.75
CA TYR A 91 8.70 2.51 1.71
C TYR A 91 8.05 1.83 2.92
N VAL A 92 8.33 0.55 3.10
CA VAL A 92 7.82 -0.23 4.24
C VAL A 92 8.83 -0.07 5.38
N GLY A 93 8.47 0.68 6.42
CA GLY A 93 9.29 1.00 7.56
C GLY A 93 9.53 -0.22 8.46
N TYR A 94 9.17 -0.10 9.73
CA TYR A 94 9.27 -1.22 10.65
C TYR A 94 8.26 -2.32 10.27
N GLU A 95 8.70 -3.55 10.36
CA GLU A 95 7.85 -4.72 10.17
C GLU A 95 8.25 -5.79 11.19
N ASN A 96 7.31 -6.27 11.97
CA ASN A 96 7.54 -7.30 13.00
C ASN A 96 8.65 -6.97 14.02
N GLY A 97 8.82 -5.68 14.36
CA GLY A 97 9.83 -5.24 15.33
C GLY A 97 11.26 -5.21 14.80
N GLN A 98 11.48 -5.47 13.50
CA GLN A 98 12.79 -5.34 12.88
C GLN A 98 13.05 -3.91 12.45
N ILE A 99 14.22 -3.38 12.81
CA ILE A 99 14.69 -2.06 12.40
C ILE A 99 15.24 -2.17 10.97
N GLY A 100 14.69 -1.36 10.08
CA GLY A 100 15.13 -1.26 8.69
C GLY A 100 13.93 -1.24 7.75
N GLY A 101 13.89 -0.23 6.90
CA GLY A 101 12.85 -0.10 5.89
C GLY A 101 13.33 -0.60 4.54
N ARG A 102 12.39 -0.96 3.69
CA ARG A 102 12.65 -1.32 2.31
C ARG A 102 11.65 -0.66 1.37
N GLN A 103 12.12 -0.32 0.19
CA GLN A 103 11.22 0.09 -0.89
C GLN A 103 10.64 -1.15 -1.55
N ALA A 104 9.33 -1.20 -1.73
CA ALA A 104 8.66 -2.35 -2.32
C ALA A 104 7.34 -1.97 -2.97
N ALA A 105 6.92 -2.75 -3.96
CA ALA A 105 5.56 -2.73 -4.44
C ALA A 105 4.68 -3.62 -3.57
N VAL A 106 3.56 -3.10 -3.11
CA VAL A 106 2.55 -3.82 -2.35
C VAL A 106 1.38 -4.11 -3.27
N VAL A 107 1.06 -5.38 -3.47
CA VAL A 107 -0.05 -5.82 -4.32
C VAL A 107 -1.14 -6.43 -3.45
N MET A 108 -2.30 -5.79 -3.44
CA MET A 108 -3.49 -6.23 -2.71
C MET A 108 -4.55 -6.70 -3.67
N GLY A 109 -5.20 -7.81 -3.33
CA GLY A 109 -6.45 -8.22 -3.95
C GLY A 109 -7.64 -7.85 -3.07
N TYR A 110 -8.80 -7.67 -3.67
CA TYR A 110 -10.06 -7.53 -2.96
C TYR A 110 -11.12 -8.41 -3.64
N ASP A 111 -12.05 -8.89 -2.86
CA ASP A 111 -13.29 -9.50 -3.33
C ASP A 111 -14.47 -8.80 -2.64
N GLY A 112 -15.68 -9.23 -2.86
CA GLY A 112 -16.85 -8.60 -2.24
C GLY A 112 -16.88 -8.63 -0.70
N GLN A 113 -15.91 -9.21 -0.03
CA GLN A 113 -15.92 -9.44 1.42
C GLN A 113 -14.63 -9.07 2.14
N LYS A 114 -13.46 -9.20 1.49
CA LYS A 114 -12.16 -9.04 2.15
C LYS A 114 -11.07 -8.50 1.25
N LEU A 115 -10.05 -7.96 1.93
CA LEU A 115 -8.75 -7.63 1.36
C LEU A 115 -7.78 -8.80 1.59
N THR A 116 -6.92 -9.06 0.60
CA THR A 116 -5.89 -10.10 0.67
C THR A 116 -4.57 -9.55 0.17
N LEU A 117 -3.50 -9.69 0.94
CA LEU A 117 -2.16 -9.40 0.44
C LEU A 117 -1.78 -10.47 -0.60
N LYS A 118 -1.62 -10.06 -1.86
CA LYS A 118 -1.14 -10.93 -2.94
C LYS A 118 0.37 -11.12 -2.89
N GLY A 119 1.10 -10.04 -2.59
CA GLY A 119 2.56 -10.08 -2.43
C GLY A 119 3.18 -8.72 -2.19
N ILE A 120 4.43 -8.77 -1.76
CA ILE A 120 5.32 -7.60 -1.63
C ILE A 120 6.54 -7.88 -2.52
N LEU A 121 6.78 -7.00 -3.49
CA LEU A 121 7.85 -7.11 -4.47
C LEU A 121 8.93 -6.10 -4.10
N ASP A 122 10.05 -6.59 -3.56
CA ASP A 122 11.14 -5.73 -3.13
C ASP A 122 11.74 -4.96 -4.31
N SER A 123 12.03 -3.68 -4.09
CA SER A 123 12.71 -2.85 -5.07
C SER A 123 14.11 -3.39 -5.34
N LYS A 124 14.47 -3.44 -6.60
CA LYS A 124 15.80 -3.80 -7.07
C LYS A 124 16.60 -2.58 -7.58
N SER A 125 16.05 -1.37 -7.42
CA SER A 125 16.82 -0.18 -7.70
C SER A 125 17.98 -0.16 -6.70
N SER A 126 19.22 -0.25 -7.17
CA SER A 126 20.37 0.19 -6.39
C SER A 126 20.12 1.65 -6.02
N ASP A 127 20.37 2.02 -4.77
CA ASP A 127 20.33 3.40 -4.31
C ASP A 127 21.36 4.23 -5.10
N VAL A 128 21.04 4.52 -6.35
CA VAL A 128 21.77 5.51 -7.13
C VAL A 128 21.29 6.85 -6.61
N TYR A 129 21.92 7.30 -5.55
CA TYR A 129 21.87 8.69 -5.09
C TYR A 129 22.54 9.59 -6.16
N GLY A 130 21.86 9.76 -7.28
CA GLY A 130 22.17 10.76 -8.28
C GLY A 130 21.07 11.82 -8.23
N ASN A 131 21.44 13.05 -7.96
CA ASN A 131 20.53 14.17 -7.69
C ASN A 131 19.60 14.56 -8.85
N ASP A 132 19.56 13.84 -9.97
CA ASP A 132 18.90 14.28 -11.19
C ASP A 132 17.86 13.30 -11.79
N ILE A 133 17.57 12.18 -11.14
CA ILE A 133 16.52 11.27 -11.62
C ILE A 133 15.24 11.54 -10.81
N PRO A 134 14.13 11.94 -11.46
CA PRO A 134 12.88 12.09 -10.74
C PRO A 134 12.49 10.74 -10.15
N TYR A 135 12.27 10.72 -8.84
CA TYR A 135 11.78 9.55 -8.09
C TYR A 135 10.36 9.21 -8.53
N ALA A 136 10.21 8.63 -9.70
CA ALA A 136 8.92 8.18 -10.22
C ALA A 136 8.88 6.66 -10.20
N ARG A 137 8.36 6.11 -9.11
CA ARG A 137 8.08 4.68 -9.01
C ARG A 137 6.61 4.44 -9.28
N ARG A 138 6.33 3.55 -10.21
CA ARG A 138 4.95 3.25 -10.63
C ARG A 138 4.78 1.78 -10.89
N LEU A 139 3.58 1.32 -10.61
CA LEU A 139 3.12 0.03 -11.08
C LEU A 139 2.12 0.22 -12.20
N LEU A 140 2.19 -0.65 -13.18
CA LEU A 140 1.23 -0.73 -14.27
C LEU A 140 1.07 -2.19 -14.70
N TYR A 141 0.01 -2.50 -15.41
CA TYR A 141 -0.18 -3.83 -15.97
C TYR A 141 -0.51 -3.75 -17.45
N ILE A 142 -0.03 -4.75 -18.21
CA ILE A 142 -0.34 -4.92 -19.63
C ILE A 142 -0.63 -6.41 -19.85
N GLY A 143 -1.85 -6.73 -20.24
CA GLY A 143 -2.26 -8.13 -20.43
C GLY A 143 -2.11 -8.97 -19.15
N GLY A 144 -1.23 -9.97 -19.19
CA GLY A 144 -0.94 -10.89 -18.07
C GLY A 144 0.24 -10.50 -17.21
N GLU A 145 0.88 -9.37 -17.46
CA GLU A 145 2.10 -8.95 -16.77
C GLU A 145 1.90 -7.69 -15.93
N LEU A 146 2.52 -7.68 -14.77
CA LEU A 146 2.66 -6.54 -13.89
C LEU A 146 4.06 -5.96 -14.06
N TYR A 147 4.16 -4.65 -14.28
CA TYR A 147 5.42 -3.94 -14.42
C TYR A 147 5.64 -3.04 -13.22
N TYR A 148 6.80 -3.17 -12.60
CA TYR A 148 7.27 -2.26 -11.57
C TYR A 148 8.37 -1.38 -12.17
N VAL A 149 8.00 -0.12 -12.45
CA VAL A 149 8.92 0.92 -12.92
C VAL A 149 9.57 1.54 -11.70
N GLN A 150 10.88 1.47 -11.63
CA GLN A 150 11.70 1.96 -10.53
C GLN A 150 12.74 2.92 -11.08
N ASP A 151 13.50 3.56 -10.19
CA ASP A 151 14.59 4.45 -10.59
C ASP A 151 15.63 3.69 -11.45
N GLY A 152 15.67 4.00 -12.74
CA GLY A 152 16.57 3.36 -13.69
C GLY A 152 16.33 1.88 -14.00
N ARG A 153 15.19 1.31 -13.60
CA ARG A 153 14.87 -0.11 -13.82
C ARG A 153 13.39 -0.34 -14.07
N ILE A 154 13.10 -1.29 -14.94
CA ILE A 154 11.74 -1.84 -15.12
C ILE A 154 11.83 -3.34 -14.89
N THR A 155 11.02 -3.88 -13.99
CA THR A 155 10.93 -5.32 -13.76
C THR A 155 9.52 -5.78 -14.08
N SER A 156 9.40 -6.87 -14.86
CA SER A 156 8.11 -7.49 -15.18
C SER A 156 7.90 -8.75 -14.34
N TYR A 157 6.65 -8.98 -13.97
CA TYR A 157 6.21 -10.10 -13.17
C TYR A 157 4.99 -10.74 -13.83
N ASP A 158 4.86 -12.05 -13.73
CA ASP A 158 3.59 -12.72 -14.00
C ASP A 158 2.52 -12.19 -13.02
N TYR A 159 1.46 -11.62 -13.56
CA TYR A 159 0.48 -10.94 -12.75
C TYR A 159 -0.38 -11.90 -11.89
N GLY A 160 -0.47 -13.17 -12.27
CA GLY A 160 -1.25 -14.17 -11.53
C GLY A 160 -0.54 -14.70 -10.28
N ASN A 161 0.79 -14.86 -10.34
CA ASN A 161 1.58 -15.47 -9.26
C ASN A 161 2.71 -14.59 -8.73
N LEU A 162 2.89 -13.39 -9.28
CA LEU A 162 3.91 -12.39 -8.93
C LEU A 162 5.36 -12.91 -9.05
N LYS A 163 5.60 -13.92 -9.85
CA LYS A 163 6.96 -14.35 -10.17
C LYS A 163 7.58 -13.43 -11.21
N GLU A 164 8.82 -13.06 -10.96
CA GLU A 164 9.59 -12.25 -11.90
C GLU A 164 9.77 -12.99 -13.23
N ILE A 165 9.57 -12.24 -14.32
CA ILE A 165 9.78 -12.70 -15.68
C ILE A 165 11.11 -12.16 -16.21
N ASP A 166 11.29 -10.83 -16.17
CA ASP A 166 12.46 -10.14 -16.73
C ASP A 166 12.71 -8.80 -16.06
N SER A 167 13.89 -8.24 -16.27
CA SER A 167 14.29 -6.95 -15.73
C SER A 167 15.19 -6.19 -16.69
N LEU A 168 14.81 -4.96 -17.03
CA LEU A 168 15.56 -4.04 -17.87
C LEU A 168 16.16 -2.91 -17.04
N VAL A 169 17.47 -2.70 -17.16
CA VAL A 169 18.16 -1.53 -16.59
C VAL A 169 18.20 -0.43 -17.66
N LEU A 170 17.69 0.74 -17.32
CA LEU A 170 17.75 1.93 -18.17
C LEU A 170 19.12 2.59 -18.02
N GLN A 171 19.77 2.91 -19.13
CA GLN A 171 21.08 3.58 -19.17
C GLN A 171 20.89 5.08 -19.40
#